data_854b2c4f7084b5795e4c4ee38d58af37
#
_entry.id   854b2c4f7084b5795e4c4ee38d58af37
#
_cell.length_a   1.000
_cell.length_b   1.000
_cell.length_c   1.000
_cell.angle_alpha   90.00
_cell.angle_beta   90.00
_cell.angle_gamma   90.00
#
_symmetry.space_group_name_H-M   'P 1'
#
loop_
_entity.id
_entity.type
_entity.pdbx_description
1 polymer ?
#
loop_
_entity_poly.entity_id
_entity_poly.type
_entity_poly.pdbx_seq_one_letter_code
_entity_poly.pdbx_strand_id
1 'polypeptide(L)'
;MTVQSNQASAAQNAAALEAAQAEYGLRPEAAKFPMMLVLSYVYPCNALCPHCPYTNSNIRAEYRDAPYMSEAIFKKIADESGPHGAYLRISGGGEPMLHPKATELLVYAKSVGCKIGLITNGSMFTEENSRALIEAGVDLIEFSVDACDAETYSVVRKGLVWEELTTNVRRMIRLRNEMRGTTKVIASAVNQQGVDIDAVEKFWVEGIGVDYLIKRKFLTWGVNTTLDSGKSADPSAYLNTDEVPCPFIFERLNIDSRGNVMVCGYDISANTSMGNVNTQTISEIWHGEGFKFYRDKHLAGRGGEISMCAGCPDWKYRSWHHNYWKVVRNAEEARVAKLGQLTEHDDFQAQVQEQ
;
A
#
# COMPACT_ATOMS: atom_id res chain seq x y z
N MET A 1 28.31 -36.85 -7.36
CA MET A 1 26.89 -36.42 -7.17
C MET A 1 26.74 -34.91 -6.94
N THR A 2 27.76 -34.10 -6.96
CA THR A 2 27.74 -32.67 -6.57
C THR A 2 27.53 -31.66 -7.71
N VAL A 3 27.80 -32.00 -8.95
CA VAL A 3 27.70 -31.04 -10.08
C VAL A 3 26.27 -30.93 -10.62
N GLN A 4 25.49 -32.01 -10.64
CA GLN A 4 24.11 -31.99 -11.11
C GLN A 4 23.14 -31.30 -10.13
N SER A 5 23.39 -31.35 -8.81
CA SER A 5 22.61 -30.64 -7.80
C SER A 5 22.78 -29.12 -7.90
N ASN A 6 24.01 -28.64 -8.20
CA ASN A 6 24.28 -27.20 -8.36
C ASN A 6 23.67 -26.60 -9.63
N GLN A 7 23.63 -27.38 -10.73
CA GLN A 7 23.01 -26.90 -11.98
C GLN A 7 21.47 -26.84 -11.90
N ALA A 8 20.83 -27.80 -11.23
CA ALA A 8 19.39 -27.77 -10.98
C ALA A 8 18.99 -26.59 -10.06
N SER A 9 19.79 -26.29 -9.04
CA SER A 9 19.62 -25.13 -8.16
C SER A 9 19.77 -23.81 -8.94
N ALA A 10 20.78 -23.68 -9.78
CA ALA A 10 21.01 -22.46 -10.58
C ALA A 10 19.89 -22.21 -11.61
N ALA A 11 19.36 -23.25 -12.24
CA ALA A 11 18.24 -23.14 -13.18
C ALA A 11 16.91 -22.77 -12.46
N GLN A 12 16.67 -23.36 -11.28
CA GLN A 12 15.52 -23.03 -10.44
C GLN A 12 15.60 -21.58 -9.95
N ASN A 13 16.79 -21.10 -9.62
CA ASN A 13 17.02 -19.71 -9.20
C ASN A 13 16.79 -18.71 -10.34
N ALA A 14 17.26 -19.03 -11.55
CA ALA A 14 17.03 -18.21 -12.73
C ALA A 14 15.54 -18.11 -13.05
N ALA A 15 14.79 -19.22 -13.02
CA ALA A 15 13.37 -19.24 -13.25
C ALA A 15 12.57 -18.51 -12.14
N ALA A 16 12.99 -18.62 -10.88
CA ALA A 16 12.40 -17.89 -9.76
C ALA A 16 12.67 -16.38 -9.86
N LEU A 17 13.86 -15.99 -10.30
CA LEU A 17 14.21 -14.59 -10.55
C LEU A 17 13.40 -14.03 -11.73
N GLU A 18 13.28 -14.75 -12.84
CA GLU A 18 12.50 -14.35 -14.00
C GLU A 18 11.02 -14.20 -13.63
N ALA A 19 10.46 -15.14 -12.87
CA ALA A 19 9.10 -15.07 -12.35
C ALA A 19 8.91 -13.87 -11.41
N ALA A 20 9.88 -13.58 -10.54
CA ALA A 20 9.87 -12.42 -9.67
C ALA A 20 9.95 -11.12 -10.48
N GLN A 21 10.80 -11.07 -11.51
CA GLN A 21 10.91 -9.91 -12.40
C GLN A 21 9.60 -9.64 -13.16
N ALA A 22 8.94 -10.68 -13.65
CA ALA A 22 7.68 -10.58 -14.35
C ALA A 22 6.51 -10.16 -13.43
N GLU A 23 6.49 -10.70 -12.21
CA GLU A 23 5.40 -10.48 -11.26
C GLU A 23 5.55 -9.20 -10.43
N TYR A 24 6.78 -8.82 -10.03
CA TYR A 24 7.03 -7.75 -9.06
C TYR A 24 7.67 -6.48 -9.65
N GLY A 25 7.68 -6.36 -10.95
CA GLY A 25 8.01 -5.08 -11.58
C GLY A 25 9.48 -4.70 -11.60
N LEU A 26 10.41 -5.67 -11.65
CA LEU A 26 11.79 -5.40 -12.12
C LEU A 26 11.74 -5.00 -13.61
N ARG A 27 10.91 -4.00 -13.92
CA ARG A 27 10.62 -3.54 -15.27
C ARG A 27 11.64 -2.53 -15.72
N PRO A 28 11.90 -2.40 -17.02
CA PRO A 28 12.82 -1.40 -17.56
C PRO A 28 12.50 0.04 -17.12
N GLU A 29 11.22 0.34 -16.91
CA GLU A 29 10.77 1.66 -16.45
C GLU A 29 11.25 1.97 -15.02
N ALA A 30 11.26 0.97 -14.13
CA ALA A 30 11.76 1.11 -12.77
C ALA A 30 13.27 1.41 -12.71
N ALA A 31 14.00 1.06 -13.76
CA ALA A 31 15.43 1.39 -13.88
C ALA A 31 15.68 2.89 -14.07
N LYS A 32 14.70 3.64 -14.60
CA LYS A 32 14.84 5.08 -14.86
C LYS A 32 14.37 5.93 -13.70
N PHE A 33 13.25 5.53 -13.10
CA PHE A 33 12.61 6.23 -12.00
C PHE A 33 11.81 5.23 -11.15
N PRO A 34 11.66 5.41 -9.83
CA PRO A 34 10.87 4.51 -9.02
C PRO A 34 9.42 4.48 -9.52
N MET A 35 8.87 3.29 -9.70
CA MET A 35 7.47 3.12 -10.13
C MET A 35 6.49 3.56 -9.05
N MET A 36 6.89 3.45 -7.78
CA MET A 36 6.07 3.79 -6.63
C MET A 36 6.87 4.54 -5.58
N LEU A 37 6.28 5.60 -5.06
CA LEU A 37 6.76 6.30 -3.89
C LEU A 37 5.76 6.09 -2.75
N VAL A 38 6.21 5.47 -1.67
CA VAL A 38 5.41 5.24 -0.47
C VAL A 38 5.65 6.40 0.48
N LEU A 39 4.61 7.18 0.75
CA LEU A 39 4.72 8.39 1.55
C LEU A 39 4.10 8.17 2.94
N SER A 40 4.96 8.21 3.97
CA SER A 40 4.53 8.33 5.36
C SER A 40 4.42 9.82 5.72
N TYR A 41 3.42 10.49 5.14
CA TYR A 41 3.34 11.95 5.21
C TYR A 41 2.55 12.47 6.43
N VAL A 42 1.97 11.56 7.22
CA VAL A 42 1.25 11.84 8.47
C VAL A 42 1.64 10.79 9.52
N TYR A 43 1.95 11.21 10.74
CA TYR A 43 2.22 10.31 11.86
C TYR A 43 1.11 10.27 12.92
N PRO A 44 0.34 11.34 13.18
CA PRO A 44 -0.88 11.26 13.99
C PRO A 44 -1.88 10.25 13.42
N CYS A 45 -2.49 9.47 14.31
CA CYS A 45 -3.57 8.55 13.98
C CYS A 45 -4.60 8.59 15.09
N ASN A 46 -5.88 8.58 14.73
CA ASN A 46 -7.00 8.48 15.65
C ASN A 46 -7.34 7.03 16.02
N ALA A 47 -6.58 6.05 15.49
CA ALA A 47 -6.71 4.63 15.82
C ALA A 47 -5.54 4.12 16.69
N LEU A 48 -5.80 3.05 17.43
CA LEU A 48 -4.85 2.33 18.28
C LEU A 48 -4.83 0.84 17.92
N CYS A 49 -4.74 0.53 16.63
CA CYS A 49 -4.79 -0.85 16.13
C CYS A 49 -3.66 -1.69 16.72
N PRO A 50 -3.94 -2.84 17.38
CA PRO A 50 -2.91 -3.64 18.06
C PRO A 50 -1.79 -4.15 17.12
N HIS A 51 -2.14 -4.42 15.86
CA HIS A 51 -1.20 -4.93 14.85
C HIS A 51 -0.35 -3.83 14.16
N CYS A 52 -0.58 -2.55 14.49
CA CYS A 52 0.11 -1.45 13.83
C CYS A 52 1.36 -1.02 14.64
N PRO A 53 2.56 -1.00 14.04
CA PRO A 53 3.78 -0.61 14.74
C PRO A 53 3.75 0.84 15.22
N TYR A 54 3.03 1.71 14.52
CA TYR A 54 2.89 3.11 14.86
C TYR A 54 1.98 3.39 16.07
N THR A 55 1.38 2.35 16.69
CA THR A 55 0.74 2.49 18.00
C THR A 55 1.75 2.51 19.15
N ASN A 56 2.99 2.08 18.89
CA ASN A 56 4.08 2.17 19.86
C ASN A 56 4.41 3.64 20.17
N SER A 57 4.38 4.00 21.47
CA SER A 57 4.61 5.37 21.92
C SER A 57 5.99 5.91 21.57
N ASN A 58 7.02 5.05 21.55
CA ASN A 58 8.38 5.45 21.20
C ASN A 58 8.49 5.83 19.73
N ILE A 59 7.89 5.02 18.83
CA ILE A 59 7.85 5.33 17.39
C ILE A 59 7.09 6.64 17.14
N ARG A 60 5.93 6.82 17.78
CA ARG A 60 5.18 8.09 17.69
C ARG A 60 5.99 9.29 18.21
N ALA A 61 6.81 9.08 19.25
CA ALA A 61 7.62 10.14 19.82
C ALA A 61 8.71 10.64 18.87
N GLU A 62 9.24 9.77 18.00
CA GLU A 62 10.29 10.11 17.05
C GLU A 62 9.85 11.16 16.01
N TYR A 63 8.54 11.27 15.72
CA TYR A 63 7.99 12.19 14.72
C TYR A 63 7.20 13.35 15.31
N ARG A 64 7.38 13.67 16.60
CA ARG A 64 6.65 14.78 17.26
C ARG A 64 6.99 16.16 16.69
N ASP A 65 8.22 16.35 16.23
CA ASP A 65 8.71 17.58 15.62
C ASP A 65 8.31 17.72 14.13
N ALA A 66 7.94 16.63 13.48
CA ALA A 66 7.50 16.62 12.09
C ALA A 66 6.27 15.69 11.90
N PRO A 67 5.15 16.00 12.58
CA PRO A 67 3.97 15.11 12.54
C PRO A 67 3.31 15.06 11.16
N TYR A 68 3.55 16.06 10.33
CA TYR A 68 3.02 16.18 8.97
C TYR A 68 4.14 16.56 8.00
N MET A 69 4.13 15.96 6.83
CA MET A 69 4.97 16.42 5.72
C MET A 69 4.55 17.82 5.30
N SER A 70 5.50 18.74 5.11
CA SER A 70 5.16 20.08 4.65
C SER A 70 4.63 20.05 3.20
N GLU A 71 3.77 21.02 2.90
CA GLU A 71 3.27 21.22 1.53
C GLU A 71 4.41 21.34 0.49
N ALA A 72 5.49 22.02 0.85
CA ALA A 72 6.65 22.20 -0.02
C ALA A 72 7.33 20.88 -0.36
N ILE A 73 7.54 20.00 0.64
CA ILE A 73 8.12 18.67 0.43
C ILE A 73 7.18 17.82 -0.44
N PHE A 74 5.89 17.80 -0.12
CA PHE A 74 4.91 17.01 -0.86
C PHE A 74 4.83 17.44 -2.33
N LYS A 75 4.74 18.74 -2.58
CA LYS A 75 4.68 19.29 -3.95
C LYS A 75 5.95 18.98 -4.74
N LYS A 76 7.13 19.15 -4.13
CA LYS A 76 8.40 18.75 -4.77
C LYS A 76 8.39 17.28 -5.19
N ILE A 77 7.93 16.38 -4.31
CA ILE A 77 7.81 14.96 -4.63
C ILE A 77 6.82 14.76 -5.80
N ALA A 78 5.67 15.41 -5.76
CA ALA A 78 4.65 15.28 -6.81
C ALA A 78 5.15 15.82 -8.15
N ASP A 79 5.80 16.98 -8.17
CA ASP A 79 6.34 17.62 -9.38
C ASP A 79 7.42 16.78 -10.06
N GLU A 80 8.29 16.14 -9.26
CA GLU A 80 9.31 15.23 -9.80
C GLU A 80 8.71 13.89 -10.28
N SER A 81 7.63 13.44 -9.66
CA SER A 81 7.00 12.14 -9.94
C SER A 81 6.00 12.18 -11.09
N GLY A 82 5.30 13.30 -11.26
CA GLY A 82 4.22 13.48 -12.25
C GLY A 82 4.64 13.19 -13.69
N PRO A 83 5.76 13.75 -14.19
CA PRO A 83 6.26 13.50 -15.55
C PRO A 83 6.55 12.02 -15.85
N HIS A 84 6.78 11.22 -14.82
CA HIS A 84 7.02 9.77 -14.92
C HIS A 84 5.74 8.95 -14.76
N GLY A 85 4.60 9.59 -14.46
CA GLY A 85 3.36 8.89 -14.11
C GLY A 85 3.54 7.94 -12.92
N ALA A 86 4.44 8.28 -11.99
CA ALA A 86 4.77 7.45 -10.85
C ALA A 86 3.58 7.37 -9.88
N TYR A 87 3.51 6.25 -9.16
CA TYR A 87 2.42 5.98 -8.24
C TYR A 87 2.78 6.46 -6.84
N LEU A 88 2.10 7.49 -6.35
CA LEU A 88 2.21 7.91 -4.96
C LEU A 88 1.26 7.06 -4.11
N ARG A 89 1.83 6.17 -3.32
CA ARG A 89 1.10 5.38 -2.33
C ARG A 89 1.14 6.11 -1.00
N ILE A 90 0.02 6.74 -0.67
CA ILE A 90 -0.13 7.51 0.57
C ILE A 90 -0.51 6.52 1.68
N SER A 91 0.48 6.14 2.49
CA SER A 91 0.31 5.13 3.55
C SER A 91 1.48 5.13 4.50
N GLY A 92 1.30 4.56 5.68
CA GLY A 92 2.33 4.49 6.72
C GLY A 92 2.27 5.69 7.66
N GLY A 93 2.92 5.55 8.83
CA GLY A 93 2.83 6.54 9.89
C GLY A 93 1.48 6.53 10.60
N GLY A 94 0.60 7.45 10.23
CA GLY A 94 -0.72 7.66 10.83
C GLY A 94 -1.89 7.52 9.86
N GLU A 95 -2.96 8.25 10.14
CA GLU A 95 -4.11 8.34 9.25
C GLU A 95 -3.89 9.48 8.25
N PRO A 96 -3.78 9.19 6.95
CA PRO A 96 -3.49 10.19 5.93
C PRO A 96 -4.46 11.37 5.88
N MET A 97 -5.74 11.12 6.09
CA MET A 97 -6.77 12.17 6.02
C MET A 97 -6.77 13.10 7.24
N LEU A 98 -5.91 12.86 8.25
CA LEU A 98 -5.65 13.82 9.33
C LEU A 98 -4.69 14.95 8.92
N HIS A 99 -4.05 14.87 7.76
CA HIS A 99 -3.25 15.99 7.28
C HIS A 99 -4.15 17.21 7.02
N PRO A 100 -3.84 18.41 7.56
CA PRO A 100 -4.70 19.58 7.44
C PRO A 100 -5.08 19.96 5.99
N LYS A 101 -4.21 19.61 5.03
CA LYS A 101 -4.39 19.85 3.59
C LYS A 101 -4.49 18.55 2.79
N ALA A 102 -5.01 17.47 3.38
CA ALA A 102 -5.01 16.15 2.75
C ALA A 102 -5.62 16.18 1.34
N THR A 103 -6.86 16.65 1.22
CA THR A 103 -7.57 16.69 -0.06
C THR A 103 -6.87 17.58 -1.08
N GLU A 104 -6.43 18.78 -0.70
CA GLU A 104 -5.73 19.73 -1.57
C GLU A 104 -4.44 19.13 -2.15
N LEU A 105 -3.64 18.47 -1.32
CA LEU A 105 -2.38 17.86 -1.73
C LEU A 105 -2.60 16.68 -2.70
N LEU A 106 -3.60 15.83 -2.44
CA LEU A 106 -3.92 14.72 -3.32
C LEU A 106 -4.46 15.20 -4.68
N VAL A 107 -5.33 16.22 -4.67
CA VAL A 107 -5.80 16.88 -5.91
C VAL A 107 -4.64 17.52 -6.68
N TYR A 108 -3.73 18.20 -5.98
CA TYR A 108 -2.53 18.75 -6.60
C TYR A 108 -1.67 17.67 -7.29
N ALA A 109 -1.38 16.58 -6.59
CA ALA A 109 -0.58 15.49 -7.16
C ALA A 109 -1.23 14.88 -8.42
N LYS A 110 -2.57 14.76 -8.44
CA LYS A 110 -3.29 14.35 -9.65
C LYS A 110 -3.13 15.38 -10.79
N SER A 111 -3.19 16.66 -10.48
CA SER A 111 -3.09 17.73 -11.50
C SER A 111 -1.73 17.80 -12.20
N VAL A 112 -0.65 17.35 -11.53
CA VAL A 112 0.71 17.28 -12.11
C VAL A 112 1.05 15.93 -12.75
N GLY A 113 0.08 14.98 -12.80
CA GLY A 113 0.23 13.72 -13.53
C GLY A 113 0.58 12.49 -12.69
N CYS A 114 0.63 12.60 -11.36
CA CYS A 114 0.83 11.44 -10.50
C CYS A 114 -0.36 10.49 -10.52
N LYS A 115 -0.10 9.20 -10.31
CA LYS A 115 -1.12 8.24 -9.90
C LYS A 115 -1.18 8.19 -8.39
N ILE A 116 -2.38 8.09 -7.81
CA ILE A 116 -2.59 8.14 -6.37
C ILE A 116 -3.30 6.88 -5.86
N GLY A 117 -2.69 6.23 -4.86
CA GLY A 117 -3.34 5.22 -4.03
C GLY A 117 -3.35 5.66 -2.57
N LEU A 118 -4.51 6.01 -2.06
CA LEU A 118 -4.72 6.41 -0.68
C LEU A 118 -5.11 5.21 0.17
N ILE A 119 -4.39 4.96 1.26
CA ILE A 119 -4.74 3.94 2.26
C ILE A 119 -5.20 4.65 3.52
N THR A 120 -6.40 4.37 3.98
CA THR A 120 -7.05 5.10 5.05
C THR A 120 -7.85 4.19 5.97
N ASN A 121 -8.04 4.60 7.22
CA ASN A 121 -8.99 3.96 8.13
C ASN A 121 -10.46 4.40 7.88
N GLY A 122 -10.68 5.35 6.97
CA GLY A 122 -12.01 5.77 6.52
C GLY A 122 -12.78 6.70 7.46
N SER A 123 -12.28 6.99 8.66
CA SER A 123 -13.00 7.79 9.66
C SER A 123 -13.18 9.27 9.27
N MET A 124 -12.26 9.82 8.46
CA MET A 124 -12.21 11.25 8.12
C MET A 124 -12.88 11.58 6.77
N PHE A 125 -13.59 10.63 6.17
CA PHE A 125 -14.27 10.86 4.90
C PHE A 125 -15.58 11.60 5.11
N THR A 126 -15.72 12.75 4.45
CA THR A 126 -16.94 13.55 4.32
C THR A 126 -17.48 13.47 2.89
N GLU A 127 -18.66 13.98 2.64
CA GLU A 127 -19.17 14.09 1.27
C GLU A 127 -18.29 15.03 0.43
N GLU A 128 -17.87 16.15 1.02
CA GLU A 128 -17.06 17.17 0.36
C GLU A 128 -15.70 16.59 -0.12
N ASN A 129 -14.91 16.00 0.78
CA ASN A 129 -13.61 15.46 0.40
C ASN A 129 -13.74 14.24 -0.53
N SER A 130 -14.79 13.43 -0.38
CA SER A 130 -15.07 12.31 -1.29
C SER A 130 -15.33 12.80 -2.71
N ARG A 131 -16.18 13.83 -2.90
CA ARG A 131 -16.43 14.43 -4.21
C ARG A 131 -15.16 14.99 -4.83
N ALA A 132 -14.39 15.77 -4.08
CA ALA A 132 -13.14 16.37 -4.57
C ALA A 132 -12.13 15.31 -5.04
N LEU A 133 -11.96 14.21 -4.30
CA LEU A 133 -11.06 13.13 -4.67
C LEU A 133 -11.54 12.36 -5.92
N ILE A 134 -12.86 12.17 -6.06
CA ILE A 134 -13.46 11.53 -7.25
C ILE A 134 -13.31 12.44 -8.47
N GLU A 135 -13.62 13.73 -8.36
CA GLU A 135 -13.47 14.73 -9.44
C GLU A 135 -12.04 14.85 -9.93
N ALA A 136 -11.08 14.83 -9.00
CA ALA A 136 -9.66 14.83 -9.32
C ALA A 136 -9.19 13.52 -9.98
N GLY A 137 -10.01 12.47 -9.96
CA GLY A 137 -9.67 11.16 -10.51
C GLY A 137 -8.59 10.44 -9.71
N VAL A 138 -8.63 10.50 -8.38
CA VAL A 138 -7.75 9.68 -7.54
C VAL A 138 -7.90 8.22 -7.93
N ASP A 139 -6.80 7.54 -8.22
CA ASP A 139 -6.81 6.25 -8.91
C ASP A 139 -7.37 5.12 -8.04
N LEU A 140 -7.06 5.16 -6.72
CA LEU A 140 -7.48 4.13 -5.80
C LEU A 140 -7.60 4.66 -4.37
N ILE A 141 -8.68 4.30 -3.69
CA ILE A 141 -8.86 4.49 -2.25
C ILE A 141 -9.04 3.12 -1.60
N GLU A 142 -8.11 2.78 -0.71
CA GLU A 142 -8.06 1.53 0.03
C GLU A 142 -8.51 1.78 1.48
N PHE A 143 -9.65 1.26 1.86
CA PHE A 143 -10.15 1.29 3.22
C PHE A 143 -9.62 0.11 4.03
N SER A 144 -8.96 0.41 5.14
CA SER A 144 -8.46 -0.60 6.08
C SER A 144 -9.56 -1.06 7.01
N VAL A 145 -10.10 -2.25 6.81
CA VAL A 145 -11.35 -2.68 7.46
C VAL A 145 -11.19 -3.74 8.54
N ASP A 146 -10.45 -4.83 8.31
CA ASP A 146 -10.10 -5.94 9.21
C ASP A 146 -11.24 -6.68 9.91
N ALA A 147 -12.50 -6.36 9.64
CA ALA A 147 -13.66 -6.98 10.28
C ALA A 147 -14.89 -6.97 9.36
N CYS A 148 -15.90 -7.75 9.71
CA CYS A 148 -17.24 -7.75 9.10
C CYS A 148 -18.36 -7.44 10.08
N ASP A 149 -18.02 -7.10 11.34
CA ASP A 149 -18.94 -6.75 12.41
C ASP A 149 -18.34 -5.75 13.40
N ALA A 150 -19.17 -5.09 14.19
CA ALA A 150 -18.76 -4.05 15.13
C ALA A 150 -17.93 -4.59 16.30
N GLU A 151 -18.20 -5.80 16.79
CA GLU A 151 -17.49 -6.41 17.91
C GLU A 151 -16.03 -6.67 17.55
N THR A 152 -15.78 -7.40 16.48
CA THR A 152 -14.44 -7.66 15.94
C THR A 152 -13.73 -6.35 15.60
N TYR A 153 -14.42 -5.40 14.96
CA TYR A 153 -13.83 -4.10 14.59
C TYR A 153 -13.32 -3.31 15.79
N SER A 154 -14.08 -3.28 16.88
CA SER A 154 -13.72 -2.57 18.10
C SER A 154 -12.41 -3.07 18.72
N VAL A 155 -12.06 -4.34 18.50
CA VAL A 155 -10.84 -4.99 18.99
C VAL A 155 -9.67 -4.73 18.04
N VAL A 156 -9.84 -5.03 16.74
CA VAL A 156 -8.74 -4.99 15.76
C VAL A 156 -8.46 -3.58 15.23
N ARG A 157 -9.45 -2.68 15.29
CA ARG A 157 -9.35 -1.25 14.88
C ARG A 157 -9.68 -0.32 16.05
N LYS A 158 -9.12 -0.59 17.20
CA LYS A 158 -9.37 0.10 18.46
C LYS A 158 -9.32 1.62 18.29
N GLY A 159 -10.35 2.29 18.81
CA GLY A 159 -10.49 3.76 18.76
C GLY A 159 -11.29 4.26 17.56
N LEU A 160 -11.73 3.39 16.66
CA LEU A 160 -12.58 3.73 15.51
C LEU A 160 -14.00 3.19 15.71
N VAL A 161 -14.95 3.78 14.99
CA VAL A 161 -16.38 3.46 15.05
C VAL A 161 -16.79 2.72 13.77
N TRP A 162 -17.40 1.54 13.94
CA TRP A 162 -17.83 0.67 12.84
C TRP A 162 -18.86 1.32 11.92
N GLU A 163 -19.85 1.99 12.50
CA GLU A 163 -20.94 2.64 11.78
C GLU A 163 -20.43 3.82 10.94
N GLU A 164 -19.42 4.54 11.42
CA GLU A 164 -18.78 5.62 10.67
C GLU A 164 -18.07 5.07 9.45
N LEU A 165 -17.24 4.01 9.62
CA LEU A 165 -16.55 3.38 8.52
C LEU A 165 -17.52 2.90 7.44
N THR A 166 -18.51 2.09 7.83
CA THR A 166 -19.47 1.51 6.87
C THR A 166 -20.28 2.57 6.14
N THR A 167 -20.68 3.62 6.86
CA THR A 167 -21.40 4.78 6.28
C THR A 167 -20.51 5.51 5.28
N ASN A 168 -19.25 5.79 5.63
CA ASN A 168 -18.32 6.52 4.79
C ASN A 168 -17.96 5.73 3.52
N VAL A 169 -17.73 4.43 3.62
CA VAL A 169 -17.45 3.57 2.47
C VAL A 169 -18.66 3.48 1.52
N ARG A 170 -19.87 3.28 2.05
CA ARG A 170 -21.11 3.28 1.23
C ARG A 170 -21.29 4.61 0.53
N ARG A 171 -21.07 5.73 1.22
CA ARG A 171 -21.15 7.08 0.65
C ARG A 171 -20.15 7.25 -0.49
N MET A 172 -18.88 6.83 -0.29
CA MET A 172 -17.86 6.92 -1.31
C MET A 172 -18.23 6.14 -2.57
N ILE A 173 -18.74 4.93 -2.42
CA ILE A 173 -19.17 4.09 -3.56
C ILE A 173 -20.36 4.76 -4.27
N ARG A 174 -21.37 5.21 -3.53
CA ARG A 174 -22.54 5.91 -4.10
C ARG A 174 -22.13 7.13 -4.89
N LEU A 175 -21.34 8.03 -4.30
CA LEU A 175 -20.87 9.25 -4.97
C LEU A 175 -20.04 8.94 -6.22
N ARG A 176 -19.10 7.97 -6.12
CA ARG A 176 -18.30 7.54 -7.27
C ARG A 176 -19.21 7.09 -8.43
N ASN A 177 -20.25 6.30 -8.14
CA ASN A 177 -21.16 5.79 -9.16
C ASN A 177 -22.02 6.92 -9.75
N GLU A 178 -22.62 7.78 -8.92
CA GLU A 178 -23.40 8.95 -9.34
C GLU A 178 -22.60 9.90 -10.25
N MET A 179 -21.34 10.14 -9.90
CA MET A 179 -20.42 11.00 -10.65
C MET A 179 -19.76 10.28 -11.84
N ARG A 180 -20.02 9.00 -12.04
CA ARG A 180 -19.34 8.13 -13.05
C ARG A 180 -17.81 8.20 -12.93
N GLY A 181 -17.31 8.31 -11.70
CA GLY A 181 -15.89 8.44 -11.40
C GLY A 181 -15.11 7.15 -11.69
N THR A 182 -13.82 7.32 -11.98
CA THR A 182 -12.91 6.20 -12.29
C THR A 182 -12.17 5.67 -11.06
N THR A 183 -12.34 6.29 -9.90
CA THR A 183 -11.70 5.91 -8.63
C THR A 183 -12.07 4.48 -8.25
N LYS A 184 -11.07 3.63 -8.04
CA LYS A 184 -11.25 2.29 -7.47
C LYS A 184 -11.46 2.41 -5.97
N VAL A 185 -12.53 1.81 -5.46
CA VAL A 185 -12.84 1.78 -4.02
C VAL A 185 -12.66 0.34 -3.54
N ILE A 186 -11.59 0.10 -2.80
CA ILE A 186 -11.24 -1.24 -2.33
C ILE A 186 -11.16 -1.29 -0.81
N ALA A 187 -11.24 -2.49 -0.26
CA ALA A 187 -10.99 -2.75 1.15
C ALA A 187 -9.71 -3.59 1.33
N SER A 188 -9.09 -3.50 2.48
CA SER A 188 -8.03 -4.42 2.89
C SER A 188 -8.23 -4.91 4.31
N ALA A 189 -7.93 -6.18 4.52
CA ALA A 189 -8.01 -6.82 5.82
C ALA A 189 -6.76 -7.68 6.08
N VAL A 190 -6.25 -7.61 7.31
CA VAL A 190 -5.14 -8.42 7.76
C VAL A 190 -5.67 -9.76 8.25
N ASN A 191 -5.14 -10.85 7.69
CA ASN A 191 -5.44 -12.19 8.18
C ASN A 191 -4.72 -12.40 9.51
N GLN A 192 -5.45 -12.21 10.60
CA GLN A 192 -4.95 -12.27 11.97
C GLN A 192 -5.91 -13.06 12.87
N GLN A 193 -5.43 -13.45 14.04
CA GLN A 193 -6.24 -14.19 15.00
C GLN A 193 -7.53 -13.43 15.36
N GLY A 194 -8.66 -14.12 15.37
CA GLY A 194 -9.97 -13.55 15.66
C GLY A 194 -10.68 -12.91 14.48
N VAL A 195 -10.08 -12.94 13.27
CA VAL A 195 -10.68 -12.42 12.04
C VAL A 195 -11.01 -13.57 11.09
N ASP A 196 -12.28 -13.72 10.74
CA ASP A 196 -12.72 -14.57 9.63
C ASP A 196 -12.56 -13.82 8.31
N ILE A 197 -11.43 -14.04 7.65
CA ILE A 197 -11.05 -13.28 6.45
C ILE A 197 -11.99 -13.52 5.25
N ASP A 198 -12.65 -14.68 5.19
CA ASP A 198 -13.59 -15.01 4.11
C ASP A 198 -14.95 -14.35 4.37
N ALA A 199 -15.42 -14.31 5.62
CA ALA A 199 -16.59 -13.55 6.01
C ALA A 199 -16.39 -12.04 5.77
N VAL A 200 -15.17 -11.51 6.05
CA VAL A 200 -14.81 -10.12 5.75
C VAL A 200 -14.89 -9.84 4.26
N GLU A 201 -14.34 -10.72 3.40
CA GLU A 201 -14.44 -10.53 1.96
C GLU A 201 -15.89 -10.52 1.48
N LYS A 202 -16.68 -11.48 1.89
CA LYS A 202 -18.11 -11.55 1.53
C LYS A 202 -18.87 -10.30 1.96
N PHE A 203 -18.67 -9.84 3.19
CA PHE A 203 -19.34 -8.63 3.68
C PHE A 203 -18.98 -7.38 2.89
N TRP A 204 -17.67 -7.16 2.63
CA TRP A 204 -17.24 -5.92 1.97
C TRP A 204 -17.46 -5.93 0.45
N VAL A 205 -17.22 -7.06 -0.22
CA VAL A 205 -17.37 -7.14 -1.68
C VAL A 205 -18.83 -7.31 -2.09
N GLU A 206 -19.56 -8.27 -1.48
CA GLU A 206 -20.95 -8.56 -1.84
C GLU A 206 -21.94 -7.66 -1.07
N GLY A 207 -21.72 -7.42 0.22
CA GLY A 207 -22.64 -6.69 1.08
C GLY A 207 -22.50 -5.15 1.01
N ILE A 208 -21.29 -4.63 1.01
CA ILE A 208 -21.01 -3.18 0.91
C ILE A 208 -20.83 -2.74 -0.53
N GLY A 209 -20.21 -3.57 -1.38
CA GLY A 209 -20.03 -3.32 -2.80
C GLY A 209 -18.68 -2.70 -3.17
N VAL A 210 -17.63 -2.83 -2.35
CA VAL A 210 -16.28 -2.43 -2.77
C VAL A 210 -15.85 -3.23 -4.01
N ASP A 211 -14.97 -2.65 -4.82
CA ASP A 211 -14.54 -3.27 -6.07
C ASP A 211 -13.68 -4.54 -5.83
N TYR A 212 -12.87 -4.53 -4.78
CA TYR A 212 -11.98 -5.63 -4.44
C TYR A 212 -11.61 -5.61 -2.95
N LEU A 213 -11.30 -6.78 -2.37
CA LEU A 213 -10.71 -6.88 -1.03
C LEU A 213 -9.29 -7.49 -1.10
N ILE A 214 -8.34 -6.81 -0.48
CA ILE A 214 -6.99 -7.34 -0.29
C ILE A 214 -6.94 -8.11 1.02
N LYS A 215 -6.71 -9.43 0.93
CA LYS A 215 -6.37 -10.26 2.10
C LYS A 215 -4.87 -10.09 2.39
N ARG A 216 -4.50 -9.30 3.37
CA ARG A 216 -3.11 -9.07 3.76
C ARG A 216 -2.64 -10.13 4.73
N LYS A 217 -1.43 -10.64 4.53
CA LYS A 217 -0.76 -11.42 5.58
C LYS A 217 -0.44 -10.52 6.76
N PHE A 218 -0.45 -11.09 7.94
CA PHE A 218 0.07 -10.42 9.12
C PHE A 218 1.56 -10.16 8.92
N LEU A 219 1.96 -8.90 9.01
CA LEU A 219 3.36 -8.49 8.84
C LEU A 219 4.03 -8.38 10.20
N THR A 220 5.24 -8.94 10.30
CA THR A 220 6.06 -8.81 11.50
C THR A 220 6.81 -7.48 11.59
N TRP A 221 6.68 -6.63 10.56
CA TRP A 221 7.37 -5.34 10.41
C TRP A 221 8.90 -5.45 10.52
N GLY A 222 9.45 -6.58 10.04
CA GLY A 222 10.88 -6.89 10.14
C GLY A 222 11.32 -7.20 11.58
N VAL A 223 12.59 -6.98 11.86
CA VAL A 223 13.19 -7.24 13.18
C VAL A 223 12.95 -6.12 14.20
N ASN A 224 12.34 -5.02 13.80
CA ASN A 224 12.29 -3.79 14.58
C ASN A 224 11.07 -3.69 15.52
N THR A 225 10.16 -4.67 15.52
CA THR A 225 8.96 -4.60 16.35
C THR A 225 8.70 -5.90 17.12
N THR A 226 8.54 -5.77 18.41
CA THR A 226 8.01 -6.81 19.29
C THR A 226 6.48 -6.69 19.34
N LEU A 227 5.81 -6.82 18.20
CA LEU A 227 4.34 -6.88 18.19
C LEU A 227 3.91 -8.29 18.59
N ASP A 228 3.46 -8.41 19.84
CA ASP A 228 2.96 -9.66 20.42
C ASP A 228 1.49 -9.95 20.05
N SER A 229 0.87 -9.11 19.21
CA SER A 229 -0.58 -9.05 19.06
C SER A 229 -1.14 -9.78 17.85
N GLY A 230 -0.34 -10.44 17.03
CA GLY A 230 -0.88 -11.11 15.87
C GLY A 230 0.00 -12.25 15.38
N LYS A 231 -0.55 -13.44 15.37
CA LYS A 231 0.06 -14.58 14.68
C LYS A 231 -0.55 -14.70 13.31
N SER A 232 0.28 -14.88 12.28
CA SER A 232 -0.24 -15.29 10.97
C SER A 232 -1.08 -16.55 11.12
N ALA A 233 -2.24 -16.57 10.53
CA ALA A 233 -3.14 -17.72 10.59
C ALA A 233 -2.56 -18.96 9.87
N ASP A 234 -1.60 -18.77 8.96
CA ASP A 234 -0.98 -19.86 8.20
C ASP A 234 0.54 -19.68 8.05
N PRO A 235 1.32 -20.31 8.95
CA PRO A 235 2.78 -20.32 8.83
C PRO A 235 3.31 -21.08 7.59
N SER A 236 2.53 -22.01 7.01
CA SER A 236 2.96 -22.82 5.86
C SER A 236 2.97 -22.04 4.54
N ALA A 237 2.31 -20.88 4.50
CA ALA A 237 2.30 -19.98 3.34
C ALA A 237 3.64 -19.25 3.14
N TYR A 238 4.63 -19.44 4.01
CA TYR A 238 5.95 -18.86 3.88
C TYR A 238 6.83 -19.71 2.97
N LEU A 239 7.12 -19.20 1.78
CA LEU A 239 8.07 -19.83 0.87
C LEU A 239 9.47 -19.33 1.19
N ASN A 240 10.44 -20.25 1.22
CA ASN A 240 11.85 -19.88 1.33
C ASN A 240 12.28 -19.16 0.04
N THR A 241 12.71 -17.91 0.16
CA THR A 241 13.08 -17.05 -0.97
C THR A 241 14.51 -16.53 -0.85
N ASP A 242 15.38 -17.21 -0.09
CA ASP A 242 16.76 -16.76 0.14
C ASP A 242 17.54 -16.47 -1.15
N GLU A 243 17.06 -17.01 -2.29
CA GLU A 243 17.67 -16.89 -3.60
C GLU A 243 17.01 -15.84 -4.52
N VAL A 244 15.91 -15.21 -4.08
CA VAL A 244 15.19 -14.23 -4.87
C VAL A 244 15.40 -12.83 -4.29
N PRO A 245 15.82 -11.84 -5.09
CA PRO A 245 16.00 -10.49 -4.60
C PRO A 245 14.69 -9.88 -4.11
N CYS A 246 14.76 -9.00 -3.09
CA CYS A 246 13.58 -8.30 -2.61
C CYS A 246 13.08 -7.31 -3.68
N PRO A 247 11.83 -7.41 -4.16
CA PRO A 247 11.35 -6.54 -5.24
C PRO A 247 11.24 -5.07 -4.82
N PHE A 248 11.08 -4.78 -3.53
CA PHE A 248 10.86 -3.43 -3.04
C PHE A 248 11.98 -2.46 -3.45
N ILE A 249 13.23 -2.89 -3.37
CA ILE A 249 14.40 -2.07 -3.71
C ILE A 249 14.55 -1.81 -5.22
N PHE A 250 13.78 -2.52 -6.07
CA PHE A 250 13.82 -2.40 -7.52
C PHE A 250 12.59 -1.65 -8.09
N GLU A 251 11.57 -1.39 -7.30
CA GLU A 251 10.34 -0.75 -7.80
C GLU A 251 9.95 0.51 -7.04
N ARG A 252 10.34 0.62 -5.74
CA ARG A 252 9.82 1.68 -4.87
C ARG A 252 10.86 2.26 -3.93
N LEU A 253 10.57 3.45 -3.45
CA LEU A 253 11.24 4.05 -2.30
C LEU A 253 10.21 4.56 -1.29
N ASN A 254 10.65 4.77 -0.07
CA ASN A 254 9.79 5.21 1.02
C ASN A 254 10.28 6.57 1.52
N ILE A 255 9.37 7.50 1.78
CA ILE A 255 9.70 8.87 2.19
C ILE A 255 8.91 9.20 3.46
N ASP A 256 9.60 9.66 4.51
CA ASP A 256 8.98 10.12 5.74
C ASP A 256 8.54 11.60 5.65
N SER A 257 7.90 12.10 6.72
CA SER A 257 7.41 13.49 6.78
C SER A 257 8.51 14.55 6.76
N ARG A 258 9.76 14.17 7.05
CA ARG A 258 10.93 15.06 6.97
C ARG A 258 11.59 15.06 5.60
N GLY A 259 11.11 14.21 4.68
CA GLY A 259 11.70 14.03 3.36
C GLY A 259 12.89 13.06 3.35
N ASN A 260 13.16 12.32 4.43
CA ASN A 260 14.16 11.27 4.42
C ASN A 260 13.67 10.09 3.58
N VAL A 261 14.58 9.56 2.76
CA VAL A 261 14.31 8.39 1.94
C VAL A 261 14.89 7.14 2.60
N MET A 262 14.04 6.15 2.84
CA MET A 262 14.41 4.85 3.37
C MET A 262 14.35 3.80 2.27
N VAL A 263 15.18 2.77 2.41
CA VAL A 263 15.22 1.64 1.46
C VAL A 263 13.93 0.82 1.50
N CYS A 264 13.27 0.74 2.66
CA CYS A 264 12.12 -0.12 2.89
C CYS A 264 11.15 0.51 3.89
N GLY A 265 9.84 0.26 3.72
CA GLY A 265 8.80 0.71 4.66
C GLY A 265 8.85 0.03 6.04
N TYR A 266 9.66 -1.02 6.22
CA TYR A 266 9.90 -1.66 7.51
C TYR A 266 11.02 -0.97 8.31
N ASP A 267 11.72 -0.02 7.71
CA ASP A 267 12.64 0.87 8.42
C ASP A 267 11.85 2.03 9.05
N ILE A 268 11.08 1.69 10.08
CA ILE A 268 10.13 2.61 10.72
C ILE A 268 10.83 3.81 11.36
N SER A 269 12.05 3.62 11.85
CA SER A 269 12.86 4.67 12.51
C SER A 269 13.85 5.36 11.57
N ALA A 270 13.71 5.17 10.25
CA ALA A 270 14.54 5.79 9.21
C ALA A 270 16.06 5.61 9.42
N ASN A 271 16.48 4.40 9.86
CA ASN A 271 17.89 4.10 10.11
C ASN A 271 18.71 3.88 8.83
N THR A 272 18.04 3.57 7.70
CA THR A 272 18.68 3.37 6.40
C THR A 272 18.52 4.61 5.53
N SER A 273 19.25 5.68 5.84
CA SER A 273 19.16 6.90 5.03
C SER A 273 19.75 6.67 3.64
N MET A 274 18.88 6.72 2.61
CA MET A 274 19.29 6.68 1.19
C MET A 274 19.50 8.09 0.63
N GLY A 275 19.09 9.14 1.35
CA GLY A 275 19.14 10.53 0.97
C GLY A 275 17.95 11.31 1.55
N ASN A 276 17.84 12.58 1.16
CA ASN A 276 16.73 13.43 1.58
C ASN A 276 16.24 14.29 0.42
N VAL A 277 14.92 14.28 0.15
CA VAL A 277 14.32 15.00 -0.96
C VAL A 277 14.38 16.53 -0.83
N ASN A 278 14.71 17.08 0.34
CA ASN A 278 14.93 18.53 0.48
C ASN A 278 16.22 18.99 -0.21
N THR A 279 17.21 18.12 -0.31
CA THR A 279 18.57 18.45 -0.82
C THR A 279 18.94 17.71 -2.11
N GLN A 280 18.18 16.69 -2.47
CA GLN A 280 18.44 15.85 -3.64
C GLN A 280 17.16 15.67 -4.45
N THR A 281 17.28 15.33 -5.72
CA THR A 281 16.17 14.85 -6.53
C THR A 281 15.88 13.38 -6.24
N ILE A 282 14.66 12.94 -6.50
CA ILE A 282 14.27 11.52 -6.37
C ILE A 282 15.14 10.64 -7.28
N SER A 283 15.45 11.13 -8.49
CA SER A 283 16.31 10.41 -9.44
C SER A 283 17.73 10.24 -8.92
N GLU A 284 18.35 11.28 -8.34
CA GLU A 284 19.69 11.19 -7.73
C GLU A 284 19.71 10.17 -6.59
N ILE A 285 18.70 10.15 -5.73
CA ILE A 285 18.59 9.19 -4.64
C ILE A 285 18.39 7.77 -5.19
N TRP A 286 17.49 7.59 -6.16
CA TRP A 286 17.17 6.30 -6.77
C TRP A 286 18.37 5.62 -7.45
N HIS A 287 19.24 6.40 -8.06
CA HIS A 287 20.46 5.94 -8.72
C HIS A 287 21.70 6.03 -7.82
N GLY A 288 21.55 6.54 -6.60
CA GLY A 288 22.63 6.73 -5.65
C GLY A 288 23.24 5.42 -5.13
N GLU A 289 24.44 5.54 -4.55
CA GLU A 289 25.22 4.40 -4.03
C GLU A 289 24.48 3.58 -2.96
N GLY A 290 23.56 4.22 -2.18
CA GLY A 290 22.75 3.53 -1.19
C GLY A 290 21.87 2.46 -1.82
N PHE A 291 21.00 2.84 -2.78
CA PHE A 291 20.15 1.87 -3.48
C PHE A 291 20.95 0.88 -4.30
N LYS A 292 22.06 1.33 -4.92
CA LYS A 292 22.95 0.47 -5.67
C LYS A 292 23.52 -0.65 -4.79
N PHE A 293 24.01 -0.32 -3.59
CA PHE A 293 24.52 -1.30 -2.62
C PHE A 293 23.49 -2.38 -2.29
N TYR A 294 22.26 -1.99 -1.97
CA TYR A 294 21.19 -2.95 -1.66
C TYR A 294 20.86 -3.83 -2.86
N ARG A 295 20.73 -3.24 -4.06
CA ARG A 295 20.42 -3.99 -5.30
C ARG A 295 21.53 -4.98 -5.64
N ASP A 296 22.79 -4.56 -5.62
CA ASP A 296 23.93 -5.41 -5.92
C ASP A 296 24.02 -6.61 -4.96
N LYS A 297 23.82 -6.39 -3.66
CA LYS A 297 23.78 -7.45 -2.65
C LYS A 297 22.66 -8.45 -2.89
N HIS A 298 21.46 -7.97 -3.17
CA HIS A 298 20.31 -8.84 -3.42
C HIS A 298 20.44 -9.62 -4.73
N LEU A 299 20.95 -8.99 -5.80
CA LEU A 299 21.22 -9.67 -7.08
C LEU A 299 22.31 -10.73 -6.97
N ALA A 300 23.27 -10.53 -6.08
CA ALA A 300 24.34 -11.51 -5.80
C ALA A 300 23.89 -12.64 -4.84
N GLY A 301 22.60 -12.70 -4.44
CA GLY A 301 22.13 -13.67 -3.44
C GLY A 301 22.65 -13.41 -2.02
N ARG A 302 23.16 -12.22 -1.77
CA ARG A 302 23.83 -11.81 -0.52
C ARG A 302 23.00 -10.82 0.32
N GLY A 303 21.71 -10.73 0.07
CA GLY A 303 20.80 -9.85 0.84
C GLY A 303 20.82 -10.13 2.34
N GLY A 304 21.05 -11.39 2.74
CA GLY A 304 21.19 -11.78 4.14
C GLY A 304 22.41 -11.20 4.88
N GLU A 305 23.40 -10.62 4.17
CA GLU A 305 24.52 -9.93 4.78
C GLU A 305 24.18 -8.48 5.19
N ILE A 306 23.05 -7.97 4.74
CA ILE A 306 22.54 -6.64 5.12
C ILE A 306 21.78 -6.80 6.43
N SER A 307 22.22 -6.11 7.49
CA SER A 307 21.68 -6.23 8.84
C SER A 307 20.14 -6.14 8.88
N MET A 308 19.57 -5.19 8.16
CA MET A 308 18.12 -5.00 8.11
C MET A 308 17.38 -6.11 7.34
N CYS A 309 18.02 -6.70 6.32
CA CYS A 309 17.42 -7.76 5.50
C CYS A 309 17.66 -9.16 6.07
N ALA A 310 18.76 -9.37 6.81
CA ALA A 310 19.18 -10.67 7.34
C ALA A 310 18.13 -11.37 8.19
N GLY A 311 17.39 -10.60 8.99
CA GLY A 311 16.33 -11.09 9.86
C GLY A 311 14.93 -10.83 9.33
N CYS A 312 14.76 -10.28 8.12
CA CYS A 312 13.46 -9.90 7.59
C CYS A 312 12.66 -11.14 7.17
N PRO A 313 11.63 -11.53 7.94
CA PRO A 313 10.81 -12.69 7.58
C PRO A 313 9.91 -12.37 6.39
N ASP A 314 9.56 -11.11 6.20
CA ASP A 314 8.61 -10.70 5.19
C ASP A 314 9.18 -10.84 3.77
N TRP A 315 10.47 -10.56 3.57
CA TRP A 315 11.16 -10.85 2.32
C TRP A 315 11.34 -12.35 2.10
N LYS A 316 11.92 -13.05 3.08
CA LYS A 316 12.19 -14.49 3.02
C LYS A 316 10.95 -15.33 2.81
N TYR A 317 9.82 -14.86 3.33
CA TYR A 317 8.55 -15.60 3.28
C TYR A 317 7.58 -15.09 2.21
N ARG A 318 8.03 -14.22 1.28
CA ARG A 318 7.18 -13.63 0.25
C ARG A 318 5.84 -13.12 0.81
N SER A 319 5.88 -12.35 1.89
CA SER A 319 4.67 -11.73 2.45
C SER A 319 3.98 -10.74 1.50
N TRP A 320 4.62 -10.41 0.38
CA TRP A 320 4.09 -9.63 -0.74
C TRP A 320 3.39 -10.44 -1.83
N HIS A 321 2.80 -11.58 -1.55
CA HIS A 321 1.98 -12.34 -2.51
C HIS A 321 0.87 -11.49 -3.15
N HIS A 322 0.61 -10.34 -2.59
CA HIS A 322 -0.21 -9.31 -3.20
C HIS A 322 0.69 -8.26 -3.85
N ASN A 323 1.15 -8.57 -5.06
CA ASN A 323 1.68 -7.54 -5.93
C ASN A 323 0.61 -6.44 -6.05
N TYR A 324 0.94 -5.23 -5.56
CA TYR A 324 0.02 -4.11 -5.53
C TYR A 324 -0.53 -3.78 -6.93
N TRP A 325 0.27 -3.99 -7.96
CA TRP A 325 -0.13 -3.80 -9.36
C TRP A 325 -1.18 -4.82 -9.82
N LYS A 326 -1.12 -6.04 -9.34
CA LYS A 326 -2.16 -7.05 -9.55
C LYS A 326 -3.46 -6.64 -8.88
N VAL A 327 -3.38 -6.11 -7.66
CA VAL A 327 -4.55 -5.56 -6.95
C VAL A 327 -5.19 -4.43 -7.74
N VAL A 328 -4.40 -3.48 -8.24
CA VAL A 328 -4.91 -2.36 -9.05
C VAL A 328 -5.61 -2.84 -10.30
N ARG A 329 -5.06 -3.87 -10.97
CA ARG A 329 -5.72 -4.48 -12.15
C ARG A 329 -7.01 -5.20 -11.78
N ASN A 330 -6.98 -6.08 -10.78
CA ASN A 330 -8.16 -6.83 -10.34
C ASN A 330 -9.30 -5.90 -9.91
N ALA A 331 -8.97 -4.82 -9.21
CA ALA A 331 -9.95 -3.81 -8.81
C ALA A 331 -10.53 -3.05 -10.01
N GLU A 332 -9.74 -2.79 -11.05
CA GLU A 332 -10.23 -2.20 -12.29
C GLU A 332 -11.17 -3.13 -13.05
N GLU A 333 -10.79 -4.37 -13.19
CA GLU A 333 -11.61 -5.40 -13.86
C GLU A 333 -12.96 -5.57 -13.14
N ALA A 334 -12.95 -5.66 -11.81
CA ALA A 334 -14.17 -5.77 -11.00
C ALA A 334 -15.05 -4.51 -11.10
N ARG A 335 -14.45 -3.31 -11.09
CA ARG A 335 -15.16 -2.04 -11.27
C ARG A 335 -15.86 -1.97 -12.63
N VAL A 336 -15.15 -2.32 -13.71
CA VAL A 336 -15.70 -2.30 -15.07
C VAL A 336 -16.85 -3.29 -15.20
N ALA A 337 -16.71 -4.49 -14.63
CA ALA A 337 -17.77 -5.51 -14.63
C ALA A 337 -19.05 -5.00 -13.91
N LYS A 338 -18.89 -4.34 -12.76
CA LYS A 338 -20.04 -3.76 -12.01
C LYS A 338 -20.71 -2.62 -12.77
N LEU A 339 -19.95 -1.77 -13.46
CA LEU A 339 -20.53 -0.70 -14.28
C LEU A 339 -21.30 -1.25 -15.48
N GLY A 340 -20.83 -2.32 -16.12
CA GLY A 340 -21.57 -3.01 -17.18
C GLY A 340 -22.93 -3.52 -16.71
N GLN A 341 -22.98 -4.12 -15.52
CA GLN A 341 -24.23 -4.60 -14.94
C GLN A 341 -25.22 -3.47 -14.60
N LEU A 342 -24.73 -2.31 -14.18
CA LEU A 342 -25.57 -1.14 -13.89
C LEU A 342 -26.19 -0.55 -15.16
N THR A 343 -25.44 -0.47 -16.25
CA THR A 343 -25.95 0.03 -17.53
C THR A 343 -27.00 -0.91 -18.14
N GLU A 344 -26.79 -2.22 -18.06
CA GLU A 344 -27.77 -3.21 -18.51
C GLU A 344 -29.07 -3.15 -17.69
N HIS A 345 -28.98 -2.88 -16.39
CA HIS A 345 -30.16 -2.76 -15.52
C HIS A 345 -30.91 -1.45 -15.77
N ASP A 346 -30.24 -0.35 -16.00
CA ASP A 346 -30.83 0.94 -16.33
C ASP A 346 -31.52 0.89 -17.71
N ASP A 347 -30.92 0.24 -18.70
CA ASP A 347 -31.49 0.03 -20.01
C ASP A 347 -32.73 -0.89 -19.94
N PHE A 348 -32.72 -1.92 -19.10
CA PHE A 348 -33.86 -2.80 -18.86
C PHE A 348 -35.02 -2.05 -18.17
N GLN A 349 -34.73 -1.21 -17.17
CA GLN A 349 -35.74 -0.40 -16.50
C GLN A 349 -36.34 0.67 -17.43
N ALA A 350 -35.56 1.28 -18.30
CA ALA A 350 -36.03 2.21 -19.31
C ALA A 350 -36.97 1.53 -20.30
N GLN A 351 -36.63 0.33 -20.77
CA GLN A 351 -37.48 -0.46 -21.69
C GLN A 351 -38.80 -0.94 -21.05
N VAL A 352 -38.84 -1.19 -19.73
CA VAL A 352 -40.06 -1.58 -18.99
C VAL A 352 -40.99 -0.38 -18.74
N GLN A 353 -40.46 0.86 -18.71
CA GLN A 353 -41.27 2.08 -18.54
C GLN A 353 -41.85 2.59 -19.85
N GLU A 354 -41.36 2.12 -21.00
CA GLU A 354 -41.90 2.47 -22.33
C GLU A 354 -42.97 1.46 -22.84
N GLN A 355 -43.28 0.41 -22.08
CA GLN A 355 -44.38 -0.55 -22.32
C GLN A 355 -45.56 -0.31 -21.36
#